data_57143db49430bf314ea18f39f6f7f1b2
#
_entry.id   57143db49430bf314ea18f39f6f7f1b2
#
_cell.length_a   1.000
_cell.length_b   1.000
_cell.length_c   1.000
_cell.angle_alpha   90.00
_cell.angle_beta   90.00
_cell.angle_gamma   90.00
#
_symmetry.space_group_name_H-M   'P 1'
#
loop_
_entity.id
_entity.type
_entity.pdbx_description
1 polymer ?
#
loop_
_entity_poly.entity_id
_entity_poly.type
_entity_poly.pdbx_seq_one_letter_code
_entity_poly.pdbx_strand_id
1 'polypeptide(L)'
;MRNLLQLVKDALVPQSKKEWTISLVTIKVRNLSVMKKFYTQVLGLVVLQDFEEEILIGHSRGSVPLLRLVQGKGSKNSILTTYFIGFKLAKPFQMGELINRLILEEQTITATGFDGYTNNFYIIDPEGNRLKFMVEGESGYDLVDQYLEGTEMNRSLHEFIDGVDALSEEFPPSATIAQVHYNVADVEETGAFLTNAFLFNTTFDYVTKRKNFKINRDGYSLSINSWKFIPRFNEDFYGVSEIEWRVPNMRELENLVLNLESKKVPFHYYDAVLKVPTKDGVQFCFKVGDPI
;
A
#
# COMPACT_ATOMS: atom_id res chain seq x y z
N MET A 1 8.50 40.67 24.48
CA MET A 1 7.22 40.67 23.72
C MET A 1 7.42 39.83 22.44
N ARG A 2 6.85 38.63 22.35
CA ARG A 2 6.81 37.86 21.11
C ARG A 2 5.92 38.62 20.14
N ASN A 3 6.43 38.86 18.93
CA ASN A 3 5.74 39.62 17.91
C ASN A 3 4.46 38.85 17.51
N LEU A 4 3.33 39.55 17.40
CA LEU A 4 2.01 38.99 17.01
C LEU A 4 2.12 38.15 15.72
N LEU A 5 2.96 38.58 14.78
CA LEU A 5 3.30 37.85 13.54
C LEU A 5 3.94 36.47 13.80
N GLN A 6 4.74 36.33 14.86
CA GLN A 6 5.34 35.02 15.22
C GLN A 6 4.32 34.12 15.86
N LEU A 7 3.41 34.65 16.70
CA LEU A 7 2.28 33.91 17.29
C LEU A 7 1.30 33.43 16.22
N VAL A 8 1.05 34.24 15.20
CA VAL A 8 0.21 33.86 14.05
C VAL A 8 0.92 32.80 13.18
N LYS A 9 2.23 32.92 12.97
CA LYS A 9 3.01 31.89 12.26
C LYS A 9 3.06 30.58 13.04
N ASP A 10 3.25 30.62 14.36
CA ASP A 10 3.27 29.44 15.23
C ASP A 10 1.87 28.78 15.33
N ALA A 11 0.79 29.57 15.24
CA ALA A 11 -0.59 29.08 15.16
C ALA A 11 -0.96 28.53 13.75
N LEU A 12 -0.24 28.98 12.72
CA LEU A 12 -0.40 28.51 11.32
C LEU A 12 0.56 27.38 10.96
N VAL A 13 1.54 27.03 11.83
CA VAL A 13 2.25 25.77 11.73
C VAL A 13 1.22 24.66 11.99
N PRO A 14 0.82 23.86 11.00
CA PRO A 14 -0.06 22.75 11.28
C PRO A 14 0.65 21.89 12.33
N GLN A 15 0.08 21.77 13.53
CA GLN A 15 0.43 20.64 14.39
C GLN A 15 0.43 19.42 13.46
N SER A 16 1.51 18.64 13.46
CA SER A 16 1.65 17.47 12.62
C SER A 16 0.37 16.66 12.76
N LYS A 17 -0.53 16.77 11.78
CA LYS A 17 -1.70 15.90 11.77
C LYS A 17 -1.12 14.52 11.67
N LYS A 18 -1.32 13.69 12.68
CA LYS A 18 -1.01 12.27 12.60
C LYS A 18 -1.67 11.78 11.32
N GLU A 19 -0.87 11.16 10.47
CA GLU A 19 -1.32 10.73 9.15
C GLU A 19 -2.03 9.39 9.22
N TRP A 20 -2.94 9.17 8.30
CA TRP A 20 -3.52 7.85 8.10
C TRP A 20 -2.47 6.95 7.44
N THR A 21 -2.29 5.77 7.96
CA THR A 21 -1.30 4.82 7.43
C THR A 21 -1.94 3.47 7.14
N ILE A 22 -1.46 2.80 6.09
CA ILE A 22 -1.81 1.40 5.85
C ILE A 22 -1.02 0.57 6.85
N SER A 23 -1.71 -0.14 7.73
CA SER A 23 -1.08 -0.94 8.78
C SER A 23 -0.98 -2.42 8.42
N LEU A 24 -1.93 -2.93 7.63
CA LEU A 24 -1.99 -4.33 7.25
C LEU A 24 -2.68 -4.46 5.88
N VAL A 25 -2.13 -5.31 5.02
CA VAL A 25 -2.82 -5.73 3.79
C VAL A 25 -3.08 -7.23 3.85
N THR A 26 -4.34 -7.61 3.62
CA THR A 26 -4.73 -9.02 3.49
C THR A 26 -4.72 -9.41 2.02
N ILE A 27 -4.01 -10.49 1.71
CA ILE A 27 -3.91 -11.07 0.37
C ILE A 27 -4.56 -12.44 0.40
N LYS A 28 -5.60 -12.61 -0.40
CA LYS A 28 -6.22 -13.92 -0.63
C LYS A 28 -5.38 -14.68 -1.65
N VAL A 29 -4.90 -15.86 -1.28
CA VAL A 29 -3.92 -16.63 -2.05
C VAL A 29 -4.45 -18.02 -2.41
N ARG A 30 -3.94 -18.61 -3.49
CA ARG A 30 -4.30 -19.97 -3.94
C ARG A 30 -3.52 -21.03 -3.18
N ASN A 31 -2.26 -20.76 -2.88
CA ASN A 31 -1.35 -21.68 -2.21
C ASN A 31 -0.61 -20.99 -1.08
N LEU A 32 -1.17 -21.11 0.11
CA LEU A 32 -0.64 -20.48 1.31
C LEU A 32 0.82 -20.88 1.61
N SER A 33 1.17 -22.15 1.38
CA SER A 33 2.52 -22.67 1.62
C SER A 33 3.56 -22.10 0.67
N VAL A 34 3.24 -21.97 -0.62
CA VAL A 34 4.12 -21.35 -1.62
C VAL A 34 4.33 -19.87 -1.31
N MET A 35 3.26 -19.17 -1.00
CA MET A 35 3.32 -17.75 -0.68
C MET A 35 4.07 -17.49 0.64
N LYS A 36 3.86 -18.33 1.66
CA LYS A 36 4.64 -18.30 2.90
C LYS A 36 6.14 -18.37 2.62
N LYS A 37 6.57 -19.37 1.82
CA LYS A 37 7.97 -19.53 1.45
C LYS A 37 8.52 -18.28 0.77
N PHE A 38 7.80 -17.74 -0.21
CA PHE A 38 8.23 -16.55 -0.93
C PHE A 38 8.45 -15.35 0.02
N TYR A 39 7.43 -15.01 0.82
CA TYR A 39 7.54 -13.86 1.71
C TYR A 39 8.59 -14.02 2.81
N THR A 40 8.85 -15.27 3.26
CA THR A 40 9.85 -15.51 4.32
C THR A 40 11.24 -15.76 3.78
N GLN A 41 11.42 -16.63 2.79
CA GLN A 41 12.75 -17.02 2.30
C GLN A 41 13.29 -15.99 1.31
N VAL A 42 12.49 -15.59 0.33
CA VAL A 42 12.95 -14.65 -0.70
C VAL A 42 13.00 -13.22 -0.14
N LEU A 43 11.92 -12.74 0.50
CA LEU A 43 11.88 -11.37 1.00
C LEU A 43 12.48 -11.18 2.40
N GLY A 44 12.63 -12.24 3.19
CA GLY A 44 13.18 -12.15 4.54
C GLY A 44 12.20 -11.66 5.60
N LEU A 45 10.89 -11.70 5.32
CA LEU A 45 9.86 -11.45 6.34
C LEU A 45 9.72 -12.64 7.29
N VAL A 46 9.14 -12.41 8.46
CA VAL A 46 9.01 -13.40 9.53
C VAL A 46 7.54 -13.75 9.76
N VAL A 47 7.26 -15.06 9.93
CA VAL A 47 5.94 -15.52 10.35
C VAL A 47 5.72 -15.14 11.82
N LEU A 48 4.66 -14.39 12.08
CA LEU A 48 4.23 -13.99 13.42
C LEU A 48 3.20 -14.95 14.00
N GLN A 49 2.26 -15.38 13.15
CA GLN A 49 1.23 -16.36 13.49
C GLN A 49 0.98 -17.25 12.27
N ASP A 50 0.75 -18.53 12.52
CA ASP A 50 0.60 -19.56 11.49
C ASP A 50 -0.63 -20.41 11.82
N PHE A 51 -1.72 -20.17 11.14
CA PHE A 51 -2.96 -20.91 11.27
C PHE A 51 -3.21 -21.73 10.00
N GLU A 52 -4.15 -22.67 10.05
CA GLU A 52 -4.44 -23.57 8.94
C GLU A 52 -4.83 -22.82 7.64
N GLU A 53 -5.65 -21.77 7.76
CA GLU A 53 -6.15 -21.00 6.61
C GLU A 53 -5.61 -19.59 6.53
N GLU A 54 -4.78 -19.14 7.47
CA GLU A 54 -4.18 -17.80 7.41
C GLU A 54 -2.80 -17.72 8.08
N ILE A 55 -1.98 -16.81 7.60
CA ILE A 55 -0.65 -16.53 8.13
C ILE A 55 -0.48 -15.02 8.31
N LEU A 56 -0.01 -14.60 9.47
CA LEU A 56 0.41 -13.22 9.72
C LEU A 56 1.93 -13.10 9.59
N ILE A 57 2.37 -12.12 8.82
CA ILE A 57 3.78 -11.91 8.47
C ILE A 57 4.17 -10.46 8.81
N GLY A 58 5.33 -10.28 9.39
CA GLY A 58 5.90 -8.98 9.76
C GLY A 58 7.42 -8.96 9.59
N HIS A 59 8.06 -7.87 10.07
CA HIS A 59 9.51 -7.69 9.90
C HIS A 59 10.33 -8.66 10.77
N SER A 60 9.95 -8.81 12.04
CA SER A 60 10.67 -9.60 13.03
C SER A 60 9.70 -10.17 14.07
N ARG A 61 10.17 -11.12 14.88
CA ARG A 61 9.36 -11.69 15.96
C ARG A 61 8.91 -10.58 16.92
N GLY A 62 7.59 -10.53 17.20
CA GLY A 62 6.99 -9.53 18.08
C GLY A 62 6.69 -8.18 17.42
N SER A 63 7.00 -8.00 16.13
CA SER A 63 6.55 -6.83 15.38
C SER A 63 5.04 -6.88 15.10
N VAL A 64 4.48 -5.73 14.71
CA VAL A 64 3.12 -5.72 14.15
C VAL A 64 3.09 -6.39 12.77
N PRO A 65 2.01 -7.13 12.43
CA PRO A 65 1.87 -7.69 11.09
C PRO A 65 1.85 -6.61 10.02
N LEU A 66 2.50 -6.89 8.88
CA LEU A 66 2.39 -6.10 7.64
C LEU A 66 1.42 -6.75 6.66
N LEU A 67 1.50 -8.06 6.55
CA LEU A 67 0.69 -8.84 5.63
C LEU A 67 -0.06 -9.93 6.37
N ARG A 68 -1.30 -10.16 5.92
CA ARG A 68 -2.08 -11.37 6.23
C ARG A 68 -2.28 -12.13 4.93
N LEU A 69 -1.82 -13.36 4.86
CA LEU A 69 -2.12 -14.27 3.76
C LEU A 69 -3.29 -15.15 4.18
N VAL A 70 -4.32 -15.24 3.35
CA VAL A 70 -5.52 -16.05 3.64
C VAL A 70 -5.75 -17.01 2.49
N GLN A 71 -5.95 -18.31 2.83
CA GLN A 71 -6.24 -19.34 1.85
C GLN A 71 -7.57 -19.06 1.14
N GLY A 72 -7.52 -18.86 -0.16
CA GLY A 72 -8.70 -18.72 -1.00
C GLY A 72 -9.29 -20.07 -1.38
N LYS A 73 -10.62 -20.10 -1.54
CA LYS A 73 -11.37 -21.30 -1.96
C LYS A 73 -11.73 -21.29 -3.46
N GLY A 74 -11.21 -20.30 -4.18
CA GLY A 74 -11.62 -20.03 -5.55
C GLY A 74 -11.14 -21.02 -6.60
N SER A 75 -11.73 -20.91 -7.78
CA SER A 75 -11.44 -21.78 -8.93
C SER A 75 -10.12 -21.42 -9.61
N LYS A 76 -9.65 -22.29 -10.53
CA LYS A 76 -8.47 -22.02 -11.36
C LYS A 76 -8.61 -20.77 -12.24
N ASN A 77 -9.84 -20.32 -12.48
CA ASN A 77 -10.16 -19.16 -13.34
C ASN A 77 -10.35 -17.86 -12.57
N SER A 78 -10.06 -17.85 -11.25
CA SER A 78 -10.23 -16.67 -10.41
C SER A 78 -9.29 -15.54 -10.84
N ILE A 79 -9.78 -14.31 -10.74
CA ILE A 79 -9.13 -13.12 -11.26
C ILE A 79 -8.23 -12.52 -10.18
N LEU A 80 -7.01 -12.16 -10.55
CA LEU A 80 -6.10 -11.40 -9.71
C LEU A 80 -6.48 -9.91 -9.75
N THR A 81 -6.90 -9.37 -8.62
CA THR A 81 -7.28 -7.95 -8.48
C THR A 81 -6.10 -7.04 -8.18
N THR A 82 -5.07 -7.52 -7.52
CA THR A 82 -3.88 -6.72 -7.20
C THR A 82 -3.18 -6.24 -8.48
N TYR A 83 -2.90 -4.93 -8.53
CA TYR A 83 -1.93 -4.40 -9.49
C TYR A 83 -0.55 -4.31 -8.85
N PHE A 84 -0.42 -3.65 -7.70
CA PHE A 84 0.76 -3.76 -6.86
C PHE A 84 0.48 -3.43 -5.38
N ILE A 85 1.38 -3.92 -4.52
CA ILE A 85 1.52 -3.51 -3.12
C ILE A 85 2.87 -2.81 -3.00
N GLY A 86 2.88 -1.57 -2.50
CA GLY A 86 4.07 -0.73 -2.41
C GLY A 86 4.63 -0.66 -1.01
N PHE A 87 5.90 -1.05 -0.85
CA PHE A 87 6.67 -0.97 0.38
C PHE A 87 7.62 0.22 0.31
N LYS A 88 7.51 1.15 1.26
CA LYS A 88 8.44 2.27 1.41
C LYS A 88 9.56 1.86 2.35
N LEU A 89 10.79 1.97 1.86
CA LEU A 89 12.01 1.78 2.61
C LEU A 89 12.48 3.13 3.16
N ALA A 90 13.09 3.14 4.35
CA ALA A 90 13.48 4.39 4.99
C ALA A 90 14.76 5.01 4.42
N LYS A 91 15.63 4.20 3.82
CA LYS A 91 16.95 4.64 3.35
C LYS A 91 17.31 4.03 1.99
N PRO A 92 18.00 4.78 1.11
CA PRO A 92 18.42 4.28 -0.20
C PRO A 92 19.28 3.01 -0.14
N PHE A 93 20.22 2.89 0.81
CA PHE A 93 21.06 1.70 0.91
C PHE A 93 20.25 0.41 1.18
N GLN A 94 19.12 0.50 1.91
CA GLN A 94 18.23 -0.66 2.14
C GLN A 94 17.63 -1.20 0.84
N MET A 95 17.46 -0.34 -0.16
CA MET A 95 17.02 -0.76 -1.49
C MET A 95 18.10 -1.61 -2.17
N GLY A 96 19.35 -1.16 -2.15
CA GLY A 96 20.47 -1.93 -2.69
C GLY A 96 20.68 -3.27 -1.99
N GLU A 97 20.66 -3.29 -0.65
CA GLU A 97 20.76 -4.51 0.14
C GLU A 97 19.63 -5.52 -0.17
N LEU A 98 18.40 -5.03 -0.33
CA LEU A 98 17.27 -5.88 -0.70
C LEU A 98 17.41 -6.40 -2.13
N ILE A 99 17.86 -5.58 -3.07
CA ILE A 99 18.14 -6.00 -4.46
C ILE A 99 19.22 -7.08 -4.49
N ASN A 100 20.31 -6.91 -3.74
CA ASN A 100 21.39 -7.91 -3.66
C ASN A 100 20.87 -9.26 -3.12
N ARG A 101 19.99 -9.22 -2.08
CA ARG A 101 19.30 -10.41 -1.59
C ARG A 101 18.44 -11.06 -2.67
N LEU A 102 17.63 -10.29 -3.38
CA LEU A 102 16.75 -10.82 -4.43
C LEU A 102 17.53 -11.46 -5.57
N ILE A 103 18.70 -10.90 -5.94
CA ILE A 103 19.62 -11.48 -6.93
C ILE A 103 20.15 -12.82 -6.42
N LEU A 104 20.55 -12.91 -5.15
CA LEU A 104 21.04 -14.16 -4.54
C LEU A 104 19.96 -15.25 -4.52
N GLU A 105 18.72 -14.87 -4.25
CA GLU A 105 17.54 -15.76 -4.26
C GLU A 105 16.98 -16.01 -5.68
N GLU A 106 17.73 -15.61 -6.73
CA GLU A 106 17.36 -15.76 -8.14
C GLU A 106 16.00 -15.14 -8.51
N GLN A 107 15.54 -14.15 -7.71
CA GLN A 107 14.28 -13.46 -7.95
C GLN A 107 14.44 -12.41 -9.04
N THR A 108 13.61 -12.52 -10.09
CA THR A 108 13.62 -11.56 -11.19
C THR A 108 13.09 -10.18 -10.76
N ILE A 109 13.89 -9.13 -10.98
CA ILE A 109 13.44 -7.75 -10.90
C ILE A 109 12.83 -7.37 -12.25
N THR A 110 11.54 -7.06 -12.27
CA THR A 110 10.75 -6.90 -13.50
C THR A 110 10.79 -5.49 -14.08
N ALA A 111 11.06 -4.49 -13.24
CA ALA A 111 11.22 -3.10 -13.65
C ALA A 111 11.95 -2.32 -12.55
N THR A 112 12.60 -1.24 -12.96
CA THR A 112 13.23 -0.24 -12.09
C THR A 112 12.91 1.14 -12.63
N GLY A 113 12.70 2.13 -11.76
CA GLY A 113 12.30 3.44 -12.25
C GLY A 113 12.29 4.54 -11.20
N PHE A 114 11.91 5.73 -11.68
CA PHE A 114 11.62 6.91 -10.88
C PHE A 114 10.26 7.46 -11.30
N ASP A 115 9.34 7.65 -10.34
CA ASP A 115 7.96 8.09 -10.59
C ASP A 115 7.73 9.58 -10.28
N GLY A 116 8.78 10.38 -10.24
CA GLY A 116 8.76 11.80 -9.89
C GLY A 116 8.90 12.06 -8.38
N TYR A 117 8.66 11.07 -7.54
CA TYR A 117 8.75 11.16 -6.08
C TYR A 117 9.67 10.11 -5.48
N THR A 118 9.63 8.89 -6.02
CA THR A 118 10.36 7.75 -5.46
C THR A 118 11.18 7.05 -6.52
N ASN A 119 12.40 6.68 -6.15
CA ASN A 119 13.11 5.62 -6.84
C ASN A 119 12.48 4.29 -6.45
N ASN A 120 12.25 3.41 -7.42
CA ASN A 120 11.51 2.18 -7.16
C ASN A 120 11.96 1.02 -8.06
N PHE A 121 11.69 -0.19 -7.59
CA PHE A 121 11.77 -1.40 -8.39
C PHE A 121 10.59 -2.32 -8.11
N TYR A 122 10.37 -3.28 -9.01
CA TYR A 122 9.25 -4.21 -8.95
C TYR A 122 9.73 -5.66 -9.07
N ILE A 123 9.07 -6.52 -8.31
CA ILE A 123 9.10 -7.97 -8.49
C ILE A 123 7.67 -8.50 -8.58
N ILE A 124 7.55 -9.79 -8.92
CA ILE A 124 6.25 -10.48 -8.97
C ILE A 124 6.34 -11.69 -8.05
N ASP A 125 5.37 -11.86 -7.17
CA ASP A 125 5.26 -13.03 -6.32
C ASP A 125 4.77 -14.26 -7.11
N PRO A 126 4.81 -15.48 -6.53
CA PRO A 126 4.42 -16.71 -7.24
C PRO A 126 2.99 -16.73 -7.76
N GLU A 127 2.10 -15.89 -7.24
CA GLU A 127 0.70 -15.83 -7.69
C GLU A 127 0.38 -14.61 -8.57
N GLY A 128 1.42 -13.83 -8.92
CA GLY A 128 1.32 -12.72 -9.86
C GLY A 128 1.03 -11.38 -9.21
N ASN A 129 1.01 -11.26 -7.87
CA ASN A 129 0.94 -9.96 -7.23
C ASN A 129 2.26 -9.23 -7.47
N ARG A 130 2.17 -8.02 -8.00
CA ARG A 130 3.34 -7.16 -8.18
C ARG A 130 3.66 -6.48 -6.85
N LEU A 131 4.92 -6.49 -6.44
CA LEU A 131 5.42 -5.81 -5.26
C LEU A 131 6.33 -4.67 -5.71
N LYS A 132 6.03 -3.45 -5.28
CA LYS A 132 6.82 -2.24 -5.52
C LYS A 132 7.61 -1.92 -4.27
N PHE A 133 8.92 -1.77 -4.40
CA PHE A 133 9.78 -1.27 -3.32
C PHE A 133 10.23 0.12 -3.69
N MET A 134 10.13 1.07 -2.77
CA MET A 134 10.37 2.47 -3.06
C MET A 134 11.13 3.17 -1.93
N VAL A 135 11.99 4.12 -2.30
CA VAL A 135 12.61 5.10 -1.40
C VAL A 135 12.35 6.49 -1.94
N GLU A 136 12.36 7.49 -1.07
CA GLU A 136 12.30 8.89 -1.52
C GLU A 136 13.46 9.18 -2.49
N GLY A 137 13.11 9.74 -3.64
CA GLY A 137 14.08 10.23 -4.61
C GLY A 137 14.59 11.62 -4.20
N GLU A 138 15.68 12.04 -4.81
CA GLU A 138 16.11 13.44 -4.72
C GLU A 138 15.07 14.30 -5.45
N SER A 139 14.25 15.00 -4.69
CA SER A 139 13.21 15.87 -5.23
C SER A 139 13.84 17.15 -5.77
N GLY A 140 14.07 17.19 -7.08
CA GLY A 140 14.11 18.47 -7.78
C GLY A 140 12.67 18.86 -8.12
N TYR A 141 12.15 19.93 -7.53
CA TYR A 141 10.82 20.46 -7.83
C TYR A 141 10.59 20.71 -9.33
N ASP A 142 11.65 20.91 -10.11
CA ASP A 142 11.61 21.13 -11.55
C ASP A 142 11.29 19.85 -12.37
N LEU A 143 11.38 18.67 -11.76
CA LEU A 143 11.06 17.40 -12.43
C LEU A 143 9.57 17.05 -12.32
N VAL A 144 8.87 17.56 -11.29
CA VAL A 144 7.47 17.24 -11.04
C VAL A 144 6.56 17.70 -12.17
N ASP A 145 6.83 18.86 -12.77
CA ASP A 145 6.06 19.39 -13.90
C ASP A 145 6.22 18.55 -15.18
N GLN A 146 7.35 17.85 -15.34
CA GLN A 146 7.56 16.95 -16.49
C GLN A 146 6.89 15.59 -16.30
N TYR A 147 6.51 15.22 -15.06
CA TYR A 147 5.94 13.91 -14.71
C TYR A 147 4.44 13.91 -14.47
N LEU A 148 3.74 15.02 -14.67
CA LEU A 148 2.27 15.07 -14.67
C LEU A 148 1.64 14.13 -15.71
N GLU A 149 2.44 13.56 -16.59
CA GLU A 149 2.01 12.62 -17.63
C GLU A 149 2.10 11.13 -17.26
N GLY A 150 2.45 10.78 -16.02
CA GLY A 150 2.40 9.39 -15.52
C GLY A 150 3.43 8.43 -16.13
N THR A 151 4.47 8.94 -16.78
CA THR A 151 5.58 8.13 -17.29
C THR A 151 6.63 7.91 -16.22
N GLU A 152 6.76 6.66 -15.76
CA GLU A 152 7.91 6.23 -14.95
C GLU A 152 9.19 6.30 -15.79
N MET A 153 10.21 7.04 -15.32
CA MET A 153 11.55 6.99 -15.96
C MET A 153 12.24 5.70 -15.60
N ASN A 154 12.66 4.95 -16.60
CA ASN A 154 13.51 3.79 -16.38
C ASN A 154 14.84 4.21 -15.76
N ARG A 155 15.24 3.50 -14.70
CA ARG A 155 16.53 3.61 -14.04
C ARG A 155 17.33 2.35 -14.26
N SER A 156 18.66 2.46 -14.32
CA SER A 156 19.51 1.28 -14.33
C SER A 156 19.50 0.60 -12.96
N LEU A 157 19.45 -0.73 -12.94
CA LEU A 157 19.59 -1.49 -11.69
C LEU A 157 20.89 -1.16 -10.96
N HIS A 158 21.97 -0.89 -11.72
CA HIS A 158 23.27 -0.49 -11.17
C HIS A 158 23.20 0.79 -10.32
N GLU A 159 22.31 1.72 -10.65
CA GLU A 159 22.15 2.96 -9.86
C GLU A 159 21.68 2.70 -8.42
N PHE A 160 21.05 1.56 -8.17
CA PHE A 160 20.54 1.18 -6.84
C PHE A 160 21.50 0.33 -6.02
N ILE A 161 22.42 -0.39 -6.67
CA ILE A 161 23.36 -1.32 -6.00
C ILE A 161 24.79 -0.80 -5.97
N ASP A 162 25.11 0.26 -6.72
CA ASP A 162 26.46 0.82 -6.75
C ASP A 162 26.90 1.27 -5.35
N GLY A 163 28.05 0.74 -4.91
CA GLY A 163 28.58 1.01 -3.56
C GLY A 163 27.84 0.31 -2.41
N VAL A 164 26.94 -0.63 -2.71
CA VAL A 164 26.23 -1.44 -1.70
C VAL A 164 26.69 -2.88 -1.78
N ASP A 165 27.65 -3.26 -0.94
CA ASP A 165 28.18 -4.64 -0.90
C ASP A 165 27.41 -5.56 0.07
N ALA A 166 26.58 -4.98 0.94
CA ALA A 166 25.84 -5.74 1.94
C ALA A 166 24.60 -6.44 1.36
N LEU A 167 24.23 -7.55 1.97
CA LEU A 167 22.97 -8.26 1.76
C LEU A 167 22.02 -7.94 2.92
N SER A 168 20.74 -7.76 2.62
CA SER A 168 19.74 -7.75 3.67
C SER A 168 19.50 -9.17 4.17
N GLU A 169 19.84 -9.48 5.42
CA GLU A 169 19.56 -10.79 6.03
C GLU A 169 18.07 -10.97 6.31
N GLU A 170 17.40 -9.87 6.71
CA GLU A 170 15.97 -9.79 6.98
C GLU A 170 15.33 -8.67 6.16
N PHE A 171 14.01 -8.73 6.01
CA PHE A 171 13.27 -7.61 5.41
C PHE A 171 13.48 -6.33 6.23
N PRO A 172 13.77 -5.17 5.59
CA PRO A 172 14.10 -3.94 6.33
C PRO A 172 13.07 -3.59 7.40
N PRO A 173 13.46 -3.52 8.69
CA PRO A 173 12.50 -3.38 9.82
C PRO A 173 11.77 -2.04 9.84
N SER A 174 12.28 -1.04 9.13
CA SER A 174 11.67 0.28 8.97
C SER A 174 10.75 0.38 7.76
N ALA A 175 10.64 -0.68 6.96
CA ALA A 175 9.76 -0.67 5.80
C ALA A 175 8.29 -0.62 6.21
N THR A 176 7.49 0.13 5.47
CA THR A 176 6.04 0.28 5.69
C THR A 176 5.29 0.01 4.39
N ILE A 177 4.02 -0.39 4.49
CA ILE A 177 3.17 -0.39 3.30
C ILE A 177 2.69 1.04 3.08
N ALA A 178 3.16 1.65 2.00
CA ALA A 178 2.85 3.04 1.67
C ALA A 178 1.80 3.18 0.57
N GLN A 179 1.63 2.15 -0.26
CA GLN A 179 0.72 2.22 -1.40
C GLN A 179 0.08 0.86 -1.70
N VAL A 180 -1.21 0.88 -2.04
CA VAL A 180 -1.91 -0.27 -2.64
C VAL A 180 -2.56 0.18 -3.94
N HIS A 181 -2.38 -0.61 -5.00
CA HIS A 181 -3.00 -0.37 -6.29
C HIS A 181 -3.72 -1.65 -6.74
N TYR A 182 -5.01 -1.55 -7.00
CA TYR A 182 -5.80 -2.69 -7.44
C TYR A 182 -6.74 -2.36 -8.60
N ASN A 183 -7.10 -3.40 -9.34
CA ASN A 183 -8.01 -3.30 -10.46
C ASN A 183 -9.45 -3.38 -9.97
N VAL A 184 -10.32 -2.56 -10.56
CA VAL A 184 -11.75 -2.50 -10.27
C VAL A 184 -12.57 -2.68 -11.54
N ALA A 185 -13.84 -3.04 -11.39
CA ALA A 185 -14.74 -3.19 -12.53
C ALA A 185 -15.05 -1.83 -13.20
N ASP A 186 -15.19 -0.77 -12.38
CA ASP A 186 -15.56 0.58 -12.81
C ASP A 186 -14.83 1.61 -11.95
N VAL A 187 -13.88 2.33 -12.57
CA VAL A 187 -13.05 3.34 -11.89
C VAL A 187 -13.87 4.52 -11.40
N GLU A 188 -14.88 4.95 -12.15
CA GLU A 188 -15.70 6.10 -11.78
C GLU A 188 -16.64 5.76 -10.62
N GLU A 189 -17.30 4.60 -10.68
CA GLU A 189 -18.20 4.14 -9.60
C GLU A 189 -17.40 3.91 -8.30
N THR A 190 -16.32 3.14 -8.36
CA THR A 190 -15.47 2.86 -7.18
C THR A 190 -14.81 4.13 -6.68
N GLY A 191 -14.31 4.98 -7.58
CA GLY A 191 -13.70 6.24 -7.20
C GLY A 191 -14.67 7.19 -6.51
N ALA A 192 -15.90 7.32 -7.00
CA ALA A 192 -16.95 8.10 -6.36
C ALA A 192 -17.31 7.53 -4.98
N PHE A 193 -17.38 6.19 -4.85
CA PHE A 193 -17.62 5.55 -3.56
C PHE A 193 -16.51 5.90 -2.56
N LEU A 194 -15.24 5.68 -2.91
CA LEU A 194 -14.10 5.93 -2.01
C LEU A 194 -14.02 7.41 -1.57
N THR A 195 -14.28 8.33 -2.51
CA THR A 195 -14.31 9.78 -2.21
C THR A 195 -15.45 10.13 -1.26
N ASN A 196 -16.65 9.64 -1.52
CA ASN A 196 -17.84 10.00 -0.75
C ASN A 196 -17.93 9.28 0.60
N ALA A 197 -17.54 7.99 0.64
CA ALA A 197 -17.59 7.16 1.84
C ALA A 197 -16.45 7.48 2.81
N PHE A 198 -15.22 7.60 2.30
CA PHE A 198 -14.03 7.74 3.13
C PHE A 198 -13.43 9.16 3.11
N LEU A 199 -14.01 10.08 2.34
CA LEU A 199 -13.55 11.47 2.22
C LEU A 199 -12.12 11.58 1.66
N PHE A 200 -11.70 10.59 0.87
CA PHE A 200 -10.39 10.59 0.24
C PHE A 200 -10.31 11.65 -0.87
N ASN A 201 -9.25 12.44 -0.86
CA ASN A 201 -8.96 13.35 -1.95
C ASN A 201 -8.51 12.54 -3.18
N THR A 202 -9.02 12.86 -4.35
CA THR A 202 -8.73 12.12 -5.57
C THR A 202 -8.15 13.00 -6.66
N THR A 203 -7.25 12.42 -7.45
CA THR A 203 -6.80 12.96 -8.73
C THR A 203 -6.94 11.88 -9.79
N PHE A 204 -7.29 12.27 -11.00
CA PHE A 204 -7.41 11.36 -12.13
C PHE A 204 -6.24 11.57 -13.09
N ASP A 205 -5.54 10.48 -13.39
CA ASP A 205 -4.51 10.46 -14.41
C ASP A 205 -5.15 10.06 -15.74
N TYR A 206 -5.30 11.02 -16.65
CA TYR A 206 -5.96 10.83 -17.94
C TYR A 206 -5.14 9.96 -18.90
N VAL A 207 -3.82 9.93 -18.77
CA VAL A 207 -2.94 9.15 -19.64
C VAL A 207 -3.05 7.67 -19.31
N THR A 208 -2.89 7.32 -18.04
CA THR A 208 -2.93 5.94 -17.57
C THR A 208 -4.34 5.46 -17.22
N LYS A 209 -5.36 6.31 -17.29
CA LYS A 209 -6.74 6.03 -16.86
C LYS A 209 -6.79 5.46 -15.45
N ARG A 210 -5.96 6.00 -14.57
CA ARG A 210 -5.82 5.61 -13.17
C ARG A 210 -6.39 6.69 -12.27
N LYS A 211 -7.15 6.30 -11.27
CA LYS A 211 -7.59 7.20 -10.21
C LYS A 211 -6.72 6.99 -8.98
N ASN A 212 -6.07 8.05 -8.54
CA ASN A 212 -5.18 8.07 -7.40
C ASN A 212 -5.85 8.77 -6.23
N PHE A 213 -5.68 8.24 -5.03
CA PHE A 213 -6.22 8.80 -3.80
C PHE A 213 -5.08 9.27 -2.92
N LYS A 214 -5.04 10.56 -2.70
CA LYS A 214 -4.11 11.22 -1.79
C LYS A 214 -4.79 11.33 -0.42
N ILE A 215 -4.33 10.53 0.52
CA ILE A 215 -4.86 10.50 1.88
C ILE A 215 -3.99 11.37 2.78
N ASN A 216 -2.70 11.37 2.53
CA ASN A 216 -1.70 12.19 3.23
C ASN A 216 -1.07 13.21 2.27
N ARG A 217 -0.21 14.10 2.80
CA ARG A 217 0.46 15.13 1.99
C ARG A 217 1.48 14.56 1.00
N ASP A 218 2.13 13.46 1.36
CA ASP A 218 3.29 12.92 0.68
C ASP A 218 2.92 11.71 -0.19
N GLY A 219 2.35 11.96 -1.37
CA GLY A 219 2.11 10.94 -2.38
C GLY A 219 0.72 10.29 -2.31
N TYR A 220 0.54 9.24 -3.13
CA TYR A 220 -0.70 8.50 -3.24
C TYR A 220 -0.60 7.20 -2.44
N SER A 221 -1.54 7.00 -1.51
CA SER A 221 -1.57 5.77 -0.71
C SER A 221 -2.47 4.69 -1.32
N LEU A 222 -3.39 5.08 -2.19
CA LEU A 222 -4.31 4.16 -2.85
C LEU A 222 -4.46 4.54 -4.32
N SER A 223 -4.52 3.54 -5.20
CA SER A 223 -4.80 3.73 -6.62
C SER A 223 -5.73 2.64 -7.13
N ILE A 224 -6.57 2.99 -8.08
CA ILE A 224 -7.45 2.05 -8.77
C ILE A 224 -7.39 2.26 -10.27
N ASN A 225 -7.57 1.18 -11.03
CA ASN A 225 -7.73 1.21 -12.48
C ASN A 225 -8.65 0.08 -12.96
N SER A 226 -9.02 0.12 -14.23
CA SER A 226 -9.81 -0.91 -14.90
C SER A 226 -9.07 -1.54 -16.10
N TRP A 227 -7.74 -1.68 -15.99
CA TRP A 227 -6.90 -2.22 -17.09
C TRP A 227 -7.12 -3.71 -17.34
N LYS A 228 -7.58 -4.44 -16.32
CA LYS A 228 -8.04 -5.82 -16.45
C LYS A 228 -9.55 -5.85 -16.36
N PHE A 229 -10.18 -6.69 -17.17
CA PHE A 229 -11.60 -6.95 -16.99
C PHE A 229 -11.84 -7.65 -15.66
N ILE A 230 -12.51 -6.97 -14.75
CA ILE A 230 -12.97 -7.50 -13.47
C ILE A 230 -14.50 -7.57 -13.55
N PRO A 231 -15.12 -8.77 -13.50
CA PRO A 231 -16.57 -8.87 -13.45
C PRO A 231 -17.11 -8.22 -12.17
N ARG A 232 -18.23 -7.51 -12.29
CA ARG A 232 -18.96 -7.04 -11.11
C ARG A 232 -19.43 -8.25 -10.30
N PHE A 233 -19.32 -8.18 -8.98
CA PHE A 233 -19.78 -9.22 -8.05
C PHE A 233 -19.09 -10.58 -8.20
N ASN A 234 -17.81 -10.61 -8.46
CA ASN A 234 -17.07 -11.86 -8.45
C ASN A 234 -16.53 -12.13 -7.04
N GLU A 235 -17.06 -13.15 -6.37
CA GLU A 235 -16.52 -13.64 -5.09
C GLU A 235 -15.21 -14.43 -5.29
N ASP A 236 -14.90 -14.77 -6.51
CA ASP A 236 -13.83 -15.69 -6.91
C ASP A 236 -12.61 -14.91 -7.40
N PHE A 237 -12.02 -14.09 -6.52
CA PHE A 237 -10.81 -13.33 -6.82
C PHE A 237 -9.67 -13.68 -5.86
N TYR A 238 -8.44 -13.43 -6.33
CA TYR A 238 -7.22 -13.46 -5.54
C TYR A 238 -6.56 -12.10 -5.51
N GLY A 239 -5.59 -11.95 -4.62
CA GLY A 239 -4.89 -10.70 -4.40
C GLY A 239 -5.44 -9.94 -3.21
N VAL A 240 -5.29 -8.62 -3.22
CA VAL A 240 -5.73 -7.76 -2.11
C VAL A 240 -7.22 -7.93 -1.85
N SER A 241 -7.56 -8.32 -0.61
CA SER A 241 -8.93 -8.53 -0.14
C SER A 241 -9.34 -7.64 1.03
N GLU A 242 -8.38 -7.16 1.83
CA GLU A 242 -8.62 -6.19 2.89
C GLU A 242 -7.43 -5.22 3.00
N ILE A 243 -7.72 -3.94 3.21
CA ILE A 243 -6.73 -2.90 3.49
C ILE A 243 -7.08 -2.28 4.84
N GLU A 244 -6.20 -2.48 5.82
CA GLU A 244 -6.36 -1.91 7.16
C GLU A 244 -5.65 -0.57 7.25
N TRP A 245 -6.37 0.43 7.70
CA TRP A 245 -5.90 1.78 7.93
C TRP A 245 -5.84 2.11 9.41
N ARG A 246 -4.75 2.70 9.85
CA ARG A 246 -4.67 3.36 11.15
C ARG A 246 -5.04 4.82 10.99
N VAL A 247 -6.11 5.21 11.68
CA VAL A 247 -6.53 6.61 11.78
C VAL A 247 -5.91 7.25 13.04
N PRO A 248 -5.63 8.56 13.03
CA PRO A 248 -4.87 9.20 14.09
C PRO A 248 -5.53 9.17 15.47
N ASN A 249 -6.86 9.18 15.55
CA ASN A 249 -7.60 9.26 16.79
C ASN A 249 -9.07 8.83 16.64
N MET A 250 -9.74 8.63 17.79
CA MET A 250 -11.16 8.22 17.83
C MET A 250 -12.09 9.21 17.15
N ARG A 251 -11.82 10.51 17.25
CA ARG A 251 -12.67 11.53 16.62
C ARG A 251 -12.71 11.38 15.10
N GLU A 252 -11.58 11.07 14.48
CA GLU A 252 -11.56 10.82 13.02
C GLU A 252 -12.30 9.54 12.65
N LEU A 253 -12.18 8.48 13.47
CA LEU A 253 -12.92 7.24 13.26
C LEU A 253 -14.42 7.45 13.40
N GLU A 254 -14.86 8.16 14.45
CA GLU A 254 -16.27 8.50 14.67
C GLU A 254 -16.84 9.40 13.56
N ASN A 255 -16.07 10.38 13.08
CA ASN A 255 -16.47 11.20 11.93
C ASN A 255 -16.68 10.35 10.67
N LEU A 256 -15.83 9.33 10.47
CA LEU A 256 -15.99 8.39 9.36
C LEU A 256 -17.28 7.58 9.50
N VAL A 257 -17.57 7.07 10.71
CA VAL A 257 -18.82 6.35 11.00
C VAL A 257 -20.03 7.22 10.69
N LEU A 258 -20.07 8.45 11.22
CA LEU A 258 -21.15 9.39 10.97
C LEU A 258 -21.36 9.71 9.48
N ASN A 259 -20.24 9.84 8.72
CA ASN A 259 -20.33 10.05 7.28
C ASN A 259 -20.96 8.84 6.57
N LEU A 260 -20.54 7.62 6.91
CA LEU A 260 -21.09 6.38 6.35
C LEU A 260 -22.58 6.23 6.65
N GLU A 261 -23.00 6.52 7.88
CA GLU A 261 -24.41 6.54 8.29
C GLU A 261 -25.21 7.54 7.46
N SER A 262 -24.70 8.78 7.33
CA SER A 262 -25.35 9.83 6.54
C SER A 262 -25.53 9.48 5.07
N LYS A 263 -24.62 8.68 4.52
CA LYS A 263 -24.62 8.19 3.13
C LYS A 263 -25.31 6.85 2.96
N LYS A 264 -25.80 6.24 4.06
CA LYS A 264 -26.42 4.91 4.08
C LYS A 264 -25.51 3.81 3.49
N VAL A 265 -24.19 3.94 3.72
CA VAL A 265 -23.22 2.93 3.32
C VAL A 265 -23.23 1.81 4.35
N PRO A 266 -23.35 0.54 3.95
CA PRO A 266 -23.26 -0.58 4.89
C PRO A 266 -21.86 -0.70 5.51
N PHE A 267 -21.80 -0.90 6.83
CA PHE A 267 -20.56 -1.13 7.55
C PHE A 267 -20.79 -1.99 8.81
N HIS A 268 -19.69 -2.49 9.37
CA HIS A 268 -19.66 -3.12 10.68
C HIS A 268 -18.74 -2.29 11.58
N TYR A 269 -19.26 -1.88 12.72
CA TYR A 269 -18.49 -1.13 13.71
C TYR A 269 -18.60 -1.81 15.07
N TYR A 270 -17.48 -2.31 15.57
CA TYR A 270 -17.38 -2.98 16.85
C TYR A 270 -15.98 -2.80 17.44
N ASP A 271 -15.90 -2.52 18.73
CA ASP A 271 -14.64 -2.40 19.48
C ASP A 271 -13.60 -1.46 18.81
N ALA A 272 -14.06 -0.26 18.43
CA ALA A 272 -13.27 0.74 17.70
C ALA A 272 -12.63 0.24 16.40
N VAL A 273 -13.19 -0.81 15.80
CA VAL A 273 -12.84 -1.31 14.47
C VAL A 273 -14.02 -1.08 13.52
N LEU A 274 -13.77 -0.33 12.47
CA LEU A 274 -14.75 -0.06 11.41
C LEU A 274 -14.38 -0.87 10.17
N LYS A 275 -15.29 -1.72 9.69
CA LYS A 275 -15.13 -2.51 8.47
C LYS A 275 -16.19 -2.14 7.45
N VAL A 276 -15.75 -1.80 6.24
CA VAL A 276 -16.62 -1.36 5.14
C VAL A 276 -16.34 -2.23 3.91
N PRO A 277 -17.27 -3.10 3.52
CA PRO A 277 -17.14 -3.88 2.29
C PRO A 277 -17.34 -2.98 1.06
N THR A 278 -16.62 -3.26 -0.01
CA THR A 278 -16.84 -2.61 -1.31
C THR A 278 -17.43 -3.59 -2.32
N LYS A 279 -18.01 -3.04 -3.39
CA LYS A 279 -18.55 -3.84 -4.50
C LYS A 279 -17.48 -4.59 -5.29
N ASP A 280 -16.24 -4.12 -5.23
CA ASP A 280 -15.09 -4.72 -5.90
C ASP A 280 -14.48 -5.88 -5.10
N GLY A 281 -15.07 -6.23 -3.93
CA GLY A 281 -14.62 -7.32 -3.08
C GLY A 281 -13.47 -6.98 -2.13
N VAL A 282 -12.93 -5.77 -2.19
CA VAL A 282 -11.93 -5.30 -1.23
C VAL A 282 -12.62 -4.71 -0.02
N GLN A 283 -12.29 -5.18 1.17
CA GLN A 283 -12.78 -4.64 2.43
C GLN A 283 -11.82 -3.55 2.95
N PHE A 284 -12.37 -2.43 3.38
CA PHE A 284 -11.62 -1.41 4.10
C PHE A 284 -11.85 -1.57 5.60
N CYS A 285 -10.77 -1.63 6.35
CA CYS A 285 -10.77 -1.71 7.80
C CYS A 285 -10.10 -0.47 8.38
N PHE A 286 -10.72 0.19 9.36
CA PHE A 286 -10.17 1.37 10.01
C PHE A 286 -10.10 1.15 11.51
N LYS A 287 -8.94 1.45 12.09
CA LYS A 287 -8.66 1.36 13.53
C LYS A 287 -7.93 2.59 13.99
N VAL A 288 -8.10 2.94 15.24
CA VAL A 288 -7.26 3.99 15.86
C VAL A 288 -5.84 3.45 16.05
N GLY A 289 -4.86 4.25 15.64
CA GLY A 289 -3.46 3.93 15.92
C GLY A 289 -3.17 3.98 17.42
N ASP A 290 -2.35 3.03 17.90
CA ASP A 290 -1.79 3.18 19.25
C ASP A 290 -1.04 4.50 19.34
N PRO A 291 -1.10 5.21 20.47
CA PRO A 291 -0.28 6.40 20.67
C PRO A 291 1.19 5.98 20.59
N ILE A 292 1.92 6.51 19.59
CA ILE A 292 3.38 6.36 19.46
C ILE A 292 4.04 7.28 20.49
#